data_50894194b3517f20fd6effebe6e35af4
#
_entry.id   50894194b3517f20fd6effebe6e35af4
#
_cell.length_a   1.000
_cell.length_b   1.000
_cell.length_c   1.000
_cell.angle_alpha   90.00
_cell.angle_beta   90.00
_cell.angle_gamma   90.00
#
_symmetry.space_group_name_H-M   'P 1'
#
loop_
_entity.id
_entity.type
_entity.pdbx_description
1 polymer ?
#
loop_
_entity_poly.entity_id
_entity_poly.type
_entity_poly.pdbx_seq_one_letter_code
_entity_poly.pdbx_strand_id
1 'polypeptide(L)'
;MKRVFFSFVLASLLLTGCYRSDIDDLNDKYENLMAELEKHAQNYQTLLNAYQNQLTVTSVENISDGYKVTLSDGRTLELTPGKDGQDGQDGQDAPVIVDIILNTYEGNVVFLFSNGETITIPLTIDFRFSLSGTPVQCFQYSESKEFTITQSGVTNIAITKPDGWRAAVDGNKLTITAPPQENIFAERSGVLSILAIGNFENTIVSLEVHARDYNSLVDFEDFRLLNYLAGPTSYGENLYSSFGDGQYIGYEDTESGLNFMINEADPYGMGMSREFWNGGVAISQWNDMITEGYLNQCSAYSKDANTGYGGYNGSRTFAVVNNNGEIAFNDATKEGIFDHFWVNNTTYTALSMLNGDDFTKKFGIGDWFKLIINAFDKDGNPTGTTVEFYLADLRTGVSPGIVTEWKMVDLTPLGNKVHKIVFDYESSDMADWGMNTPAYFCFDNIAIKK
;
A
#
# COMPACT_ATOMS: atom_id res chain seq x y z
N MET A 1 -4.13 -55.82 37.15
CA MET A 1 -3.41 -57.09 36.97
C MET A 1 -1.94 -56.89 36.56
N LYS A 2 -1.57 -55.95 35.73
CA LYS A 2 -0.17 -55.64 35.30
C LYS A 2 0.78 -55.30 36.46
N ARG A 3 0.34 -54.57 37.49
CA ARG A 3 1.18 -54.20 38.67
C ARG A 3 1.60 -55.40 39.56
N VAL A 4 0.77 -56.47 39.61
CA VAL A 4 1.04 -57.65 40.41
C VAL A 4 2.10 -58.54 39.76
N PHE A 5 2.13 -58.62 38.42
CA PHE A 5 3.11 -59.44 37.69
C PHE A 5 4.52 -58.85 37.75
N PHE A 6 4.66 -57.55 37.69
CA PHE A 6 5.95 -56.86 37.77
C PHE A 6 6.57 -56.95 39.20
N SER A 7 5.72 -56.91 40.21
CA SER A 7 6.16 -57.13 41.60
C SER A 7 6.69 -58.54 41.83
N PHE A 8 6.19 -59.55 41.11
CA PHE A 8 6.68 -60.92 41.23
C PHE A 8 8.02 -61.14 40.52
N VAL A 9 8.26 -60.49 39.39
CA VAL A 9 9.58 -60.54 38.68
C VAL A 9 10.63 -59.78 39.47
N LEU A 10 10.30 -58.66 40.11
CA LEU A 10 11.20 -57.91 40.95
C LEU A 10 11.63 -58.71 42.23
N ALA A 11 10.67 -59.46 42.80
CA ALA A 11 10.97 -60.30 43.97
C ALA A 11 11.88 -61.51 43.64
N SER A 12 11.87 -62.06 42.42
CA SER A 12 12.73 -63.13 41.97
C SER A 12 14.17 -62.70 41.69
N LEU A 13 14.36 -61.43 41.28
CA LEU A 13 15.69 -60.82 41.05
C LEU A 13 16.42 -60.47 42.39
N LEU A 14 15.66 -60.23 43.45
CA LEU A 14 16.25 -60.00 44.82
C LEU A 14 16.91 -61.23 45.41
N LEU A 15 16.69 -62.43 44.88
CA LEU A 15 17.30 -63.71 45.38
C LEU A 15 18.63 -64.09 44.70
N THR A 16 19.07 -63.27 43.66
CA THR A 16 20.30 -63.59 42.91
C THR A 16 21.34 -62.48 43.02
N GLY A 17 21.58 -61.91 44.16
CA GLY A 17 22.80 -61.17 44.49
C GLY A 17 23.29 -60.09 43.53
N CYS A 18 22.42 -59.49 42.71
CA CYS A 18 22.75 -58.43 41.77
C CYS A 18 22.50 -57.02 42.35
N TYR A 19 23.44 -56.22 42.20
CA TYR A 19 23.65 -54.82 42.61
C TYR A 19 22.38 -53.97 42.77
N ARG A 20 22.23 -53.40 43.96
CA ARG A 20 21.16 -52.45 44.31
C ARG A 20 21.08 -51.23 43.33
N SER A 21 22.26 -50.83 42.80
CA SER A 21 22.40 -49.75 41.83
C SER A 21 21.73 -50.05 40.48
N ASP A 22 21.74 -51.31 40.00
CA ASP A 22 21.15 -51.69 38.71
C ASP A 22 19.63 -51.73 38.77
N ILE A 23 19.08 -52.02 39.97
CA ILE A 23 17.64 -52.01 40.22
C ILE A 23 17.13 -50.59 40.35
N ASP A 24 17.87 -49.70 40.98
CA ASP A 24 17.52 -48.26 41.07
C ASP A 24 17.57 -47.62 39.67
N ASP A 25 18.59 -47.88 38.85
CA ASP A 25 18.68 -47.43 37.46
C ASP A 25 17.57 -47.96 36.56
N LEU A 26 17.15 -49.22 36.74
CA LEU A 26 16.03 -49.81 36.00
C LEU A 26 14.70 -49.21 36.43
N ASN A 27 14.53 -48.92 37.69
CA ASN A 27 13.34 -48.29 38.23
C ASN A 27 13.23 -46.84 37.74
N ASP A 28 14.31 -46.08 37.71
CA ASP A 28 14.36 -44.71 37.16
C ASP A 28 14.06 -44.70 35.67
N LYS A 29 14.57 -45.66 34.91
CA LYS A 29 14.25 -45.82 33.49
C LYS A 29 12.76 -46.18 33.25
N TYR A 30 12.20 -47.03 34.12
CA TYR A 30 10.78 -47.37 34.08
C TYR A 30 9.88 -46.17 34.38
N GLU A 31 10.17 -45.42 35.43
CA GLU A 31 9.42 -44.19 35.79
C GLU A 31 9.52 -43.14 34.69
N ASN A 32 10.69 -42.95 34.09
CA ASN A 32 10.87 -42.03 32.93
C ASN A 32 10.06 -42.47 31.73
N LEU A 33 10.09 -43.77 31.39
CA LEU A 33 9.30 -44.31 30.28
C LEU A 33 7.80 -44.17 30.51
N MET A 34 7.34 -44.40 31.75
CA MET A 34 5.92 -44.21 32.09
C MET A 34 5.48 -42.74 32.00
N ALA A 35 6.36 -41.80 32.41
CA ALA A 35 6.11 -40.38 32.29
C ALA A 35 6.02 -39.93 30.81
N GLU A 36 6.94 -40.43 29.94
CA GLU A 36 6.87 -40.20 28.51
C GLU A 36 5.57 -40.74 27.89
N LEU A 37 5.17 -41.94 28.24
CA LEU A 37 3.95 -42.58 27.76
C LEU A 37 2.70 -41.84 28.20
N GLU A 38 2.65 -41.34 29.42
CA GLU A 38 1.56 -40.49 29.90
C GLU A 38 1.53 -39.16 29.16
N LYS A 39 2.68 -38.55 28.88
CA LYS A 39 2.77 -37.30 28.08
C LYS A 39 2.24 -37.49 26.66
N HIS A 40 2.63 -38.59 26.00
CA HIS A 40 2.13 -38.89 24.65
C HIS A 40 0.63 -39.15 24.64
N ALA A 41 0.10 -39.89 25.62
CA ALA A 41 -1.35 -40.13 25.74
C ALA A 41 -2.13 -38.82 26.00
N GLN A 42 -1.59 -37.89 26.80
CA GLN A 42 -2.18 -36.58 27.04
C GLN A 42 -2.17 -35.72 25.79
N ASN A 43 -1.05 -35.70 25.05
CA ASN A 43 -0.93 -34.97 23.80
C ASN A 43 -1.95 -35.48 22.75
N TYR A 44 -2.06 -36.80 22.60
CA TYR A 44 -3.07 -37.40 21.72
C TYR A 44 -4.50 -36.98 22.09
N GLN A 45 -4.87 -37.07 23.38
CA GLN A 45 -6.19 -36.66 23.85
C GLN A 45 -6.44 -35.17 23.65
N THR A 46 -5.41 -34.34 23.80
CA THR A 46 -5.51 -32.90 23.60
C THR A 46 -5.74 -32.56 22.12
N LEU A 47 -5.02 -33.22 21.21
CA LEU A 47 -5.23 -33.07 19.77
C LEU A 47 -6.59 -33.57 19.31
N LEU A 48 -7.03 -34.70 19.83
CA LEU A 48 -8.35 -35.26 19.55
C LEU A 48 -9.47 -34.31 20.03
N ASN A 49 -9.32 -33.75 21.23
CA ASN A 49 -10.25 -32.75 21.77
C ASN A 49 -10.21 -31.44 20.93
N ALA A 50 -9.03 -31.00 20.49
CA ALA A 50 -8.90 -29.84 19.62
C ALA A 50 -9.66 -30.05 18.29
N TYR A 51 -9.47 -31.20 17.66
CA TYR A 51 -10.20 -31.59 16.45
C TYR A 51 -11.72 -31.60 16.66
N GLN A 52 -12.18 -32.27 17.74
CA GLN A 52 -13.62 -32.40 18.05
C GLN A 52 -14.28 -31.03 18.36
N ASN A 53 -13.54 -30.10 18.98
CA ASN A 53 -14.02 -28.77 19.33
C ASN A 53 -13.70 -27.71 18.26
N GLN A 54 -13.25 -28.12 17.08
CA GLN A 54 -12.94 -27.24 15.95
C GLN A 54 -11.94 -26.12 16.30
N LEU A 55 -10.98 -26.41 17.20
CA LEU A 55 -9.87 -25.51 17.48
C LEU A 55 -8.90 -25.48 16.30
N THR A 56 -8.18 -24.39 16.15
CA THR A 56 -7.16 -24.21 15.11
C THR A 56 -5.77 -24.14 15.71
N VAL A 57 -4.75 -24.43 14.90
CA VAL A 57 -3.34 -24.19 15.26
C VAL A 57 -3.01 -22.72 14.95
N THR A 58 -2.44 -22.00 15.90
CA THR A 58 -2.02 -20.62 15.76
C THR A 58 -0.51 -20.44 15.60
N SER A 59 0.28 -21.38 16.08
CA SER A 59 1.73 -21.43 15.80
C SER A 59 2.28 -22.85 15.88
N VAL A 60 3.35 -23.09 15.11
CA VAL A 60 4.20 -24.27 15.20
C VAL A 60 5.65 -23.78 15.27
N GLU A 61 6.32 -24.04 16.38
CA GLU A 61 7.69 -23.60 16.62
C GLU A 61 8.61 -24.84 16.70
N ASN A 62 9.77 -24.81 16.04
CA ASN A 62 10.78 -25.83 16.23
C ASN A 62 11.44 -25.66 17.61
N ILE A 63 11.50 -26.74 18.37
CA ILE A 63 12.28 -26.83 19.62
C ILE A 63 13.42 -27.84 19.45
N SER A 64 14.30 -27.94 20.43
CA SER A 64 15.51 -28.77 20.33
C SER A 64 15.27 -30.26 20.03
N ASP A 65 14.10 -30.78 20.37
CA ASP A 65 13.75 -32.20 20.20
C ASP A 65 12.28 -32.37 19.77
N GLY A 66 11.85 -31.59 18.74
CA GLY A 66 10.47 -31.68 18.21
C GLY A 66 9.83 -30.32 17.91
N TYR A 67 8.55 -30.22 18.21
CA TYR A 67 7.74 -29.06 17.90
C TYR A 67 6.94 -28.58 19.11
N LYS A 68 6.79 -27.27 19.23
CA LYS A 68 5.83 -26.64 20.13
C LYS A 68 4.67 -26.12 19.30
N VAL A 69 3.49 -26.67 19.51
CA VAL A 69 2.25 -26.30 18.83
C VAL A 69 1.38 -25.50 19.78
N THR A 70 0.88 -24.34 19.32
CA THR A 70 -0.09 -23.51 20.05
C THR A 70 -1.46 -23.61 19.40
N LEU A 71 -2.50 -23.84 20.19
CA LEU A 71 -3.88 -23.88 19.76
C LEU A 71 -4.57 -22.53 19.96
N SER A 72 -5.71 -22.32 19.29
CA SER A 72 -6.47 -21.07 19.32
C SER A 72 -7.07 -20.71 20.70
N ASP A 73 -7.13 -21.66 21.61
CA ASP A 73 -7.54 -21.42 23.00
C ASP A 73 -6.36 -21.10 23.94
N GLY A 74 -5.14 -20.95 23.37
CA GLY A 74 -3.93 -20.60 24.07
C GLY A 74 -3.17 -21.78 24.70
N ARG A 75 -3.68 -23.01 24.58
CA ARG A 75 -2.94 -24.21 25.05
C ARG A 75 -1.77 -24.49 24.15
N THR A 76 -0.67 -24.95 24.74
CA THR A 76 0.53 -25.36 24.04
C THR A 76 0.80 -26.85 24.24
N LEU A 77 1.30 -27.49 23.21
CA LEU A 77 1.72 -28.89 23.18
C LEU A 77 3.19 -28.96 22.78
N GLU A 78 4.01 -29.63 23.57
CA GLU A 78 5.37 -29.98 23.15
C GLU A 78 5.34 -31.44 22.66
N LEU A 79 5.57 -31.58 21.36
CA LEU A 79 5.45 -32.83 20.62
C LEU A 79 6.87 -33.28 20.26
N THR A 80 7.34 -34.35 20.91
CA THR A 80 8.62 -34.97 20.59
C THR A 80 8.36 -36.24 19.77
N PRO A 81 9.06 -36.47 18.63
CA PRO A 81 8.96 -37.73 17.91
C PRO A 81 9.36 -38.90 18.86
N GLY A 82 8.54 -39.95 18.86
CA GLY A 82 8.87 -41.15 19.62
C GLY A 82 10.15 -41.77 19.10
N LYS A 83 11.11 -42.10 19.98
CA LYS A 83 12.28 -42.91 19.61
C LYS A 83 11.84 -44.35 19.37
N ASP A 84 12.35 -44.96 18.27
CA ASP A 84 12.11 -46.38 17.98
C ASP A 84 12.38 -47.25 19.18
N GLY A 85 11.33 -47.82 19.78
CA GLY A 85 11.43 -48.83 20.84
C GLY A 85 11.73 -50.17 20.22
N GLN A 86 12.74 -50.89 20.72
CA GLN A 86 12.97 -52.28 20.35
C GLN A 86 11.79 -53.17 20.80
N ASP A 87 11.38 -54.07 19.91
CA ASP A 87 10.31 -55.03 20.00
C ASP A 87 9.93 -55.53 21.41
N GLY A 88 8.80 -55.08 21.90
CA GLY A 88 8.07 -55.69 23.02
C GLY A 88 6.74 -56.22 22.53
N GLN A 89 6.49 -57.53 22.65
CA GLN A 89 5.23 -58.17 22.28
C GLN A 89 4.10 -57.78 23.24
N ASP A 90 2.94 -57.43 22.61
CA ASP A 90 1.60 -57.37 23.16
C ASP A 90 1.27 -56.31 24.25
N GLY A 91 1.10 -55.11 23.79
CA GLY A 91 0.30 -54.07 24.45
C GLY A 91 -0.23 -53.10 23.38
N GLN A 92 -1.52 -52.79 23.39
CA GLN A 92 -2.04 -51.65 22.63
C GLN A 92 -1.44 -50.39 23.26
N ASP A 93 -0.31 -49.98 22.76
CA ASP A 93 0.33 -48.74 23.17
C ASP A 93 -0.47 -47.56 22.66
N ALA A 94 -0.59 -46.52 23.48
CA ALA A 94 -1.23 -45.28 23.01
C ALA A 94 -0.47 -44.78 21.76
N PRO A 95 -1.17 -44.39 20.68
CA PRO A 95 -0.52 -43.96 19.46
C PRO A 95 0.37 -42.74 19.75
N VAL A 96 1.62 -42.80 19.33
CA VAL A 96 2.60 -41.71 19.45
C VAL A 96 2.66 -40.96 18.12
N ILE A 97 2.95 -39.66 18.20
CA ILE A 97 3.15 -38.84 17.00
C ILE A 97 4.50 -39.23 16.38
N VAL A 98 4.47 -39.65 15.12
CA VAL A 98 5.68 -40.01 14.35
C VAL A 98 6.09 -38.90 13.38
N ASP A 99 5.14 -38.03 12.96
CA ASP A 99 5.43 -36.92 12.08
C ASP A 99 4.39 -35.80 12.22
N ILE A 100 4.82 -34.55 11.90
CA ILE A 100 3.96 -33.37 11.86
C ILE A 100 4.18 -32.68 10.51
N ILE A 101 3.14 -32.68 9.67
CA ILE A 101 3.18 -32.06 8.36
C ILE A 101 2.47 -30.72 8.43
N LEU A 102 3.24 -29.64 8.30
CA LEU A 102 2.73 -28.28 8.20
C LEU A 102 2.39 -27.98 6.72
N ASN A 103 1.11 -27.91 6.40
CA ASN A 103 0.63 -27.64 5.07
C ASN A 103 0.05 -26.21 5.02
N THR A 104 0.92 -25.23 4.78
CA THR A 104 0.55 -23.81 4.70
C THR A 104 -0.32 -23.51 3.49
N TYR A 105 -0.16 -24.25 2.41
CA TYR A 105 -0.97 -24.08 1.18
C TYR A 105 -2.43 -24.51 1.38
N GLU A 106 -2.66 -25.62 2.10
CA GLU A 106 -4.01 -26.10 2.43
C GLU A 106 -4.56 -25.49 3.73
N GLY A 107 -3.73 -24.72 4.46
CA GLY A 107 -4.12 -24.08 5.72
C GLY A 107 -4.41 -25.10 6.82
N ASN A 108 -3.59 -26.15 6.96
CA ASN A 108 -3.76 -27.15 7.99
C ASN A 108 -2.43 -27.72 8.51
N VAL A 109 -2.51 -28.37 9.68
CA VAL A 109 -1.43 -29.17 10.25
C VAL A 109 -1.93 -30.61 10.40
N VAL A 110 -1.19 -31.56 9.82
CA VAL A 110 -1.50 -32.99 9.89
C VAL A 110 -0.54 -33.66 10.87
N PHE A 111 -1.09 -34.30 11.89
CA PHE A 111 -0.38 -35.10 12.87
C PHE A 111 -0.50 -36.55 12.49
N LEU A 112 0.61 -37.22 12.18
CA LEU A 112 0.66 -38.64 11.83
C LEU A 112 1.05 -39.44 13.07
N PHE A 113 0.29 -40.49 13.35
CA PHE A 113 0.49 -41.36 14.50
C PHE A 113 1.07 -42.72 14.11
N SER A 114 1.73 -43.39 15.07
CA SER A 114 2.39 -44.70 14.87
C SER A 114 1.44 -45.83 14.46
N ASN A 115 0.16 -45.67 14.72
CA ASN A 115 -0.89 -46.63 14.28
C ASN A 115 -1.42 -46.34 12.86
N GLY A 116 -0.85 -45.32 12.16
CA GLY A 116 -1.26 -44.88 10.83
C GLY A 116 -2.48 -43.95 10.80
N GLU A 117 -3.05 -43.62 11.95
CA GLU A 117 -4.09 -42.59 12.05
C GLU A 117 -3.52 -41.18 11.82
N THR A 118 -4.36 -40.26 11.36
CA THR A 118 -4.03 -38.86 11.21
C THR A 118 -5.06 -37.98 11.88
N ILE A 119 -4.61 -36.90 12.51
CA ILE A 119 -5.46 -35.81 12.98
C ILE A 119 -5.08 -34.57 12.18
N THR A 120 -6.03 -33.98 11.47
CA THR A 120 -5.85 -32.72 10.71
C THR A 120 -6.54 -31.58 11.44
N ILE A 121 -5.78 -30.58 11.82
CA ILE A 121 -6.27 -29.39 12.52
C ILE A 121 -6.06 -28.16 11.62
N PRO A 122 -7.11 -27.34 11.38
CA PRO A 122 -6.95 -26.12 10.60
C PRO A 122 -5.90 -25.17 11.21
N LEU A 123 -5.10 -24.54 10.34
CA LEU A 123 -4.13 -23.50 10.71
C LEU A 123 -4.79 -22.14 10.59
N THR A 124 -4.76 -21.35 11.65
CA THR A 124 -5.17 -19.94 11.58
C THR A 124 -3.94 -19.11 11.22
N ILE A 125 -3.92 -18.62 9.98
CA ILE A 125 -2.91 -17.67 9.53
C ILE A 125 -3.53 -16.28 9.67
N ASP A 126 -3.26 -15.60 10.78
CA ASP A 126 -3.59 -14.18 10.95
C ASP A 126 -2.34 -13.37 10.64
N PHE A 127 -2.06 -13.21 9.33
CA PHE A 127 -0.95 -12.40 8.86
C PHE A 127 -1.48 -11.23 8.04
N ARG A 128 -1.13 -10.01 8.44
CA ARG A 128 -1.43 -8.77 7.73
C ARG A 128 -0.27 -7.81 7.88
N PHE A 129 0.05 -7.14 6.80
CA PHE A 129 0.99 -6.03 6.83
C PHE A 129 0.61 -5.02 5.75
N SER A 130 0.45 -3.77 6.14
CA SER A 130 0.25 -2.65 5.22
C SER A 130 0.89 -1.39 5.78
N LEU A 131 1.20 -0.48 4.88
CA LEU A 131 1.78 0.82 5.18
C LEU A 131 0.82 1.91 4.71
N SER A 132 0.67 2.97 5.49
CA SER A 132 -0.07 4.17 5.08
C SER A 132 0.68 4.91 3.95
N GLY A 133 -0.08 5.67 3.16
CA GLY A 133 0.45 6.52 2.10
C GLY A 133 0.52 5.83 0.74
N THR A 134 0.96 6.59 -0.26
CA THR A 134 1.11 6.14 -1.64
C THR A 134 2.42 5.40 -1.86
N PRO A 135 2.51 4.54 -2.88
CA PRO A 135 3.73 3.77 -3.16
C PRO A 135 4.91 4.63 -3.65
N VAL A 136 4.69 5.88 -4.04
CA VAL A 136 5.74 6.83 -4.42
C VAL A 136 5.74 7.99 -3.43
N GLN A 137 6.91 8.41 -2.98
CA GLN A 137 7.10 9.43 -1.95
C GLN A 137 8.22 10.40 -2.32
N CYS A 138 7.92 11.70 -2.33
CA CYS A 138 8.91 12.76 -2.46
C CYS A 138 9.28 13.34 -1.10
N PHE A 139 10.54 13.63 -0.90
CA PHE A 139 11.13 14.21 0.31
C PHE A 139 11.98 15.42 -0.06
N GLN A 140 11.99 16.42 0.77
CA GLN A 140 13.11 17.37 0.76
C GLN A 140 14.40 16.70 1.24
N TYR A 141 15.55 17.24 0.89
CA TYR A 141 16.80 16.74 1.46
C TYR A 141 16.78 16.83 2.99
N SER A 142 17.22 15.77 3.65
CA SER A 142 17.21 15.60 5.12
C SER A 142 15.82 15.54 5.77
N GLU A 143 14.74 15.59 5.01
CA GLU A 143 13.39 15.47 5.53
C GLU A 143 13.14 14.06 6.07
N SER A 144 12.37 13.97 7.16
CA SER A 144 11.86 12.74 7.72
C SER A 144 10.34 12.69 7.63
N LYS A 145 9.80 11.62 7.08
CA LYS A 145 8.36 11.34 7.05
C LYS A 145 8.04 10.08 7.85
N GLU A 146 6.87 10.09 8.47
CA GLU A 146 6.36 8.98 9.28
C GLU A 146 5.19 8.30 8.57
N PHE A 147 5.21 6.97 8.58
CA PHE A 147 4.18 6.12 7.98
C PHE A 147 3.63 5.18 9.05
N THR A 148 2.32 5.00 9.07
CA THR A 148 1.68 4.08 9.99
C THR A 148 1.74 2.66 9.43
N ILE A 149 2.21 1.73 10.24
CA ILE A 149 2.18 0.29 9.97
C ILE A 149 0.90 -0.28 10.57
N THR A 150 0.11 -0.98 9.77
CA THR A 150 -0.98 -1.83 10.26
C THR A 150 -0.55 -3.27 10.09
N GLN A 151 -0.44 -4.01 11.21
CA GLN A 151 0.11 -5.37 11.19
C GLN A 151 -0.59 -6.31 12.18
N SER A 152 -0.62 -7.59 11.82
CA SER A 152 -0.99 -8.71 12.69
C SER A 152 -0.15 -9.92 12.29
N GLY A 153 0.26 -10.75 13.25
CA GLY A 153 1.05 -11.96 12.98
C GLY A 153 2.47 -11.74 12.45
N VAL A 154 2.98 -10.50 12.45
CA VAL A 154 4.33 -10.16 12.02
C VAL A 154 5.30 -10.39 13.17
N THR A 155 6.34 -11.21 12.94
CA THR A 155 7.38 -11.56 13.93
C THR A 155 8.67 -10.79 13.70
N ASN A 156 8.93 -10.36 12.45
CA ASN A 156 10.12 -9.58 12.12
C ASN A 156 9.86 -8.68 10.92
N ILE A 157 10.59 -7.57 10.84
CA ILE A 157 10.57 -6.63 9.70
C ILE A 157 12.02 -6.38 9.28
N ALA A 158 12.31 -6.60 8.00
CA ALA A 158 13.59 -6.25 7.39
C ALA A 158 13.38 -5.17 6.33
N ILE A 159 14.29 -4.17 6.27
CA ILE A 159 14.18 -3.04 5.34
C ILE A 159 15.42 -2.99 4.46
N THR A 160 15.20 -2.98 3.16
CA THR A 160 16.20 -2.63 2.16
C THR A 160 15.89 -1.22 1.64
N LYS A 161 16.89 -0.38 1.49
CA LYS A 161 16.73 1.03 1.15
C LYS A 161 17.86 1.49 0.24
N PRO A 162 17.66 2.57 -0.54
CA PRO A 162 18.73 3.17 -1.35
C PRO A 162 19.87 3.71 -0.49
N ASP A 163 21.05 3.84 -1.07
CA ASP A 163 22.23 4.35 -0.38
C ASP A 163 22.03 5.79 0.12
N GLY A 164 22.44 6.04 1.35
CA GLY A 164 22.30 7.33 2.02
C GLY A 164 20.98 7.58 2.72
N TRP A 165 19.93 6.82 2.41
CA TRP A 165 18.62 6.89 3.08
C TRP A 165 18.67 6.21 4.45
N ARG A 166 17.80 6.66 5.35
CA ARG A 166 17.59 6.02 6.65
C ARG A 166 16.15 5.56 6.77
N ALA A 167 15.95 4.43 7.41
CA ALA A 167 14.63 3.92 7.75
C ALA A 167 14.69 3.21 9.09
N ALA A 168 13.71 3.45 9.95
CA ALA A 168 13.61 2.84 11.27
C ALA A 168 12.14 2.54 11.59
N VAL A 169 11.90 1.37 12.19
CA VAL A 169 10.60 0.97 12.71
C VAL A 169 10.61 1.06 14.23
N ASP A 170 9.60 1.72 14.78
CA ASP A 170 9.33 1.76 16.22
C ASP A 170 7.83 1.47 16.44
N GLY A 171 7.55 0.28 16.96
CA GLY A 171 6.18 -0.22 17.08
C GLY A 171 5.44 -0.25 15.73
N ASN A 172 4.37 0.51 15.63
CA ASN A 172 3.55 0.63 14.42
C ASN A 172 3.89 1.86 13.56
N LYS A 173 5.10 2.39 13.70
CA LYS A 173 5.56 3.58 13.00
C LYS A 173 6.84 3.29 12.23
N LEU A 174 6.84 3.56 10.93
CA LEU A 174 8.02 3.59 10.08
C LEU A 174 8.42 5.05 9.87
N THR A 175 9.65 5.41 10.21
CA THR A 175 10.25 6.72 9.89
C THR A 175 11.26 6.54 8.77
N ILE A 176 11.09 7.28 7.67
CA ILE A 176 12.02 7.32 6.54
C ILE A 176 12.65 8.71 6.50
N THR A 177 13.97 8.79 6.36
CA THR A 177 14.70 10.05 6.24
C THR A 177 15.49 10.08 4.94
N ALA A 178 15.30 11.12 4.14
CA ALA A 178 16.06 11.38 2.93
C ALA A 178 17.52 11.75 3.22
N PRO A 179 18.45 11.47 2.30
CA PRO A 179 19.85 11.86 2.44
C PRO A 179 19.99 13.39 2.46
N PRO A 180 21.03 13.93 3.11
CA PRO A 180 21.35 15.33 2.99
C PRO A 180 21.92 15.66 1.59
N GLN A 181 21.72 16.90 1.16
CA GLN A 181 22.10 17.35 -0.20
C GLN A 181 23.62 17.24 -0.46
N GLU A 182 24.43 17.48 0.55
CA GLU A 182 25.88 17.40 0.49
C GLU A 182 26.44 15.97 0.37
N ASN A 183 25.62 14.96 0.62
CA ASN A 183 26.05 13.55 0.45
C ASN A 183 25.99 13.16 -1.03
N ILE A 184 27.07 13.39 -1.76
CA ILE A 184 27.19 13.12 -3.20
C ILE A 184 27.18 11.62 -3.55
N PHE A 185 27.38 10.73 -2.57
CA PHE A 185 27.35 9.28 -2.75
C PHE A 185 25.96 8.67 -2.50
N ALA A 186 25.01 9.47 -2.00
CA ALA A 186 23.66 9.00 -1.77
C ALA A 186 22.87 8.90 -3.07
N GLU A 187 22.07 7.86 -3.19
CA GLU A 187 21.07 7.74 -4.26
C GLU A 187 19.94 8.73 -3.99
N ARG A 188 19.60 9.54 -5.00
CA ARG A 188 18.55 10.57 -4.90
C ARG A 188 17.16 9.99 -5.06
N SER A 189 17.06 8.83 -5.68
CA SER A 189 15.83 8.08 -5.85
C SER A 189 16.11 6.59 -5.85
N GLY A 190 15.11 5.80 -5.51
CA GLY A 190 15.22 4.36 -5.51
C GLY A 190 14.02 3.70 -4.85
N VAL A 191 14.10 2.38 -4.67
CA VAL A 191 13.04 1.61 -4.04
C VAL A 191 13.45 1.23 -2.62
N LEU A 192 12.63 1.60 -1.65
CA LEU A 192 12.70 1.11 -0.29
C LEU A 192 11.74 -0.08 -0.17
N SER A 193 12.25 -1.26 0.18
CA SER A 193 11.46 -2.48 0.31
C SER A 193 11.42 -2.93 1.76
N ILE A 194 10.22 -3.24 2.23
CA ILE A 194 9.94 -3.69 3.59
C ILE A 194 9.45 -5.13 3.49
N LEU A 195 10.25 -6.06 3.98
CA LEU A 195 9.88 -7.46 4.11
C LEU A 195 9.31 -7.67 5.52
N ALA A 196 8.02 -7.91 5.61
CA ALA A 196 7.34 -8.33 6.83
C ALA A 196 7.28 -9.86 6.87
N ILE A 197 7.78 -10.44 7.95
CA ILE A 197 7.92 -11.88 8.15
C ILE A 197 6.98 -12.31 9.28
N GLY A 198 6.11 -13.25 8.99
CA GLY A 198 5.31 -13.98 9.98
C GLY A 198 5.80 -15.42 10.16
N ASN A 199 5.10 -16.19 10.97
CA ASN A 199 5.46 -17.59 11.21
C ASN A 199 5.27 -18.49 9.98
N PHE A 200 4.29 -18.15 9.13
CA PHE A 200 3.87 -19.00 7.99
C PHE A 200 3.81 -18.23 6.68
N GLU A 201 3.74 -16.91 6.74
CA GLU A 201 3.61 -16.02 5.59
C GLU A 201 4.61 -14.88 5.69
N ASN A 202 4.91 -14.30 4.54
CA ASN A 202 5.65 -13.06 4.45
C ASN A 202 5.08 -12.20 3.32
N THR A 203 5.32 -10.92 3.38
CA THR A 203 4.97 -9.98 2.32
C THR A 203 6.03 -8.92 2.15
N ILE A 204 6.11 -8.35 0.94
CA ILE A 204 6.98 -7.22 0.64
C ILE A 204 6.09 -6.03 0.28
N VAL A 205 6.31 -4.92 0.96
CA VAL A 205 5.77 -3.61 0.59
C VAL A 205 6.92 -2.76 0.09
N SER A 206 6.76 -2.15 -1.08
CA SER A 206 7.77 -1.30 -1.70
C SER A 206 7.28 0.13 -1.82
N LEU A 207 8.18 1.08 -1.50
CA LEU A 207 7.98 2.51 -1.70
C LEU A 207 9.07 3.01 -2.66
N GLU A 208 8.66 3.68 -3.73
CA GLU A 208 9.57 4.49 -4.52
C GLU A 208 9.80 5.81 -3.80
N VAL A 209 11.06 6.18 -3.53
CA VAL A 209 11.42 7.37 -2.77
C VAL A 209 12.30 8.30 -3.60
N HIS A 210 12.04 9.60 -3.53
CA HIS A 210 12.76 10.64 -4.25
C HIS A 210 13.17 11.75 -3.30
N ALA A 211 14.48 12.07 -3.22
CA ALA A 211 14.99 13.26 -2.54
C ALA A 211 15.07 14.42 -3.53
N ARG A 212 14.34 15.50 -3.28
CA ARG A 212 14.14 16.62 -4.17
C ARG A 212 14.59 17.95 -3.53
N ASP A 213 14.92 18.91 -4.38
CA ASP A 213 15.38 20.25 -3.96
C ASP A 213 14.29 21.29 -4.25
N TYR A 214 13.34 21.41 -3.34
CA TYR A 214 12.29 22.43 -3.39
C TYR A 214 12.20 23.14 -2.03
N ASN A 215 11.61 24.32 -1.99
CA ASN A 215 11.47 25.11 -0.75
C ASN A 215 10.06 25.68 -0.54
N SER A 216 9.13 25.36 -1.41
CA SER A 216 7.71 25.67 -1.27
C SER A 216 6.88 24.55 -1.88
N LEU A 217 5.79 24.19 -1.22
CA LEU A 217 4.86 23.14 -1.63
C LEU A 217 3.44 23.68 -1.49
N VAL A 218 2.66 23.64 -2.57
CA VAL A 218 1.26 24.00 -2.54
C VAL A 218 0.44 22.70 -2.54
N ASP A 219 -0.21 22.41 -1.42
CA ASP A 219 -1.04 21.22 -1.20
C ASP A 219 -2.53 21.53 -1.15
N PHE A 220 -2.91 22.80 -1.30
CA PHE A 220 -4.29 23.30 -1.29
C PHE A 220 -5.08 23.05 0.01
N GLU A 221 -4.50 22.49 1.06
CA GLU A 221 -5.23 22.11 2.27
C GLU A 221 -5.70 23.31 3.10
N ASP A 222 -5.08 24.46 2.93
CA ASP A 222 -5.52 25.74 3.54
C ASP A 222 -6.79 26.31 2.88
N PHE A 223 -7.15 25.83 1.68
CA PHE A 223 -8.33 26.29 0.96
C PHE A 223 -9.60 25.61 1.45
N ARG A 224 -10.57 26.42 1.92
CA ARG A 224 -11.82 25.92 2.48
C ARG A 224 -12.98 26.07 1.50
N LEU A 225 -13.32 25.02 0.80
CA LEU A 225 -14.52 24.90 -0.02
C LEU A 225 -15.73 24.51 0.84
N LEU A 226 -16.36 25.48 1.52
CA LEU A 226 -17.42 25.19 2.48
C LEU A 226 -18.73 24.71 1.85
N ASN A 227 -19.00 25.04 0.56
CA ASN A 227 -20.30 24.84 -0.09
C ASN A 227 -20.29 23.81 -1.23
N TYR A 228 -19.14 23.25 -1.60
CA TYR A 228 -18.97 22.42 -2.79
C TYR A 228 -18.94 20.92 -2.54
N LEU A 229 -19.42 20.48 -1.38
CA LEU A 229 -19.31 19.07 -0.96
C LEU A 229 -20.58 18.24 -1.21
N ALA A 230 -21.61 18.84 -1.80
CA ALA A 230 -22.94 18.25 -1.73
C ALA A 230 -23.32 17.29 -2.86
N GLY A 231 -22.48 17.05 -3.81
CA GLY A 231 -22.76 16.12 -4.92
C GLY A 231 -22.52 16.74 -6.32
N PRO A 232 -22.44 15.91 -7.37
CA PRO A 232 -22.00 16.33 -8.71
C PRO A 232 -22.73 17.54 -9.28
N THR A 233 -24.04 17.56 -9.19
CA THR A 233 -24.87 18.62 -9.78
C THR A 233 -24.66 19.97 -9.12
N SER A 234 -24.71 20.02 -7.78
CA SER A 234 -24.44 21.24 -7.01
C SER A 234 -23.03 21.75 -7.21
N TYR A 235 -22.11 20.82 -7.32
CA TYR A 235 -20.71 21.12 -7.51
C TYR A 235 -20.44 21.73 -8.89
N GLY A 236 -20.94 21.13 -9.98
CA GLY A 236 -20.79 21.64 -11.32
C GLY A 236 -21.40 23.04 -11.47
N GLU A 237 -22.59 23.26 -10.98
CA GLU A 237 -23.26 24.57 -11.01
C GLU A 237 -22.45 25.64 -10.27
N ASN A 238 -21.92 25.31 -9.08
CA ASN A 238 -21.16 26.25 -8.27
C ASN A 238 -19.80 26.64 -8.87
N LEU A 239 -19.21 25.76 -9.67
CA LEU A 239 -17.96 26.06 -10.36
C LEU A 239 -18.18 26.83 -11.66
N TYR A 240 -19.31 26.63 -12.31
CA TYR A 240 -19.63 27.31 -13.55
C TYR A 240 -20.23 28.67 -13.36
N SER A 241 -21.10 28.79 -12.36
CA SER A 241 -21.79 30.02 -12.14
C SER A 241 -20.98 30.94 -11.28
N SER A 242 -20.44 31.84 -11.87
CA SER A 242 -20.48 33.15 -11.47
C SER A 242 -19.86 33.59 -10.20
N PHE A 243 -19.23 34.16 -10.41
CA PHE A 243 -18.28 35.06 -10.04
C PHE A 243 -18.77 36.46 -9.59
N GLY A 244 -19.98 36.76 -9.78
CA GLY A 244 -20.61 38.01 -9.34
C GLY A 244 -20.94 38.01 -7.84
N ASP A 245 -21.03 36.88 -7.22
CA ASP A 245 -21.60 36.71 -5.88
C ASP A 245 -20.58 36.51 -4.77
N GLY A 246 -19.34 36.87 -5.01
CA GLY A 246 -18.25 36.63 -4.05
C GLY A 246 -17.81 35.17 -3.96
N GLN A 247 -18.16 34.38 -4.96
CA GLN A 247 -17.74 32.99 -5.08
C GLN A 247 -16.32 32.88 -5.63
N TYR A 248 -15.78 31.66 -5.53
CA TYR A 248 -14.42 31.35 -5.92
C TYR A 248 -14.14 31.57 -7.42
N ILE A 249 -13.13 32.40 -7.72
CA ILE A 249 -12.63 32.65 -9.08
C ILE A 249 -11.21 32.14 -9.28
N GLY A 250 -10.53 31.79 -8.21
CA GLY A 250 -9.17 31.33 -8.21
C GLY A 250 -8.61 31.21 -6.80
N TYR A 251 -7.46 30.65 -6.70
CA TYR A 251 -6.68 30.49 -5.48
C TYR A 251 -5.31 31.11 -5.68
N GLU A 252 -4.88 31.91 -4.71
CA GLU A 252 -3.55 32.48 -4.63
C GLU A 252 -2.88 31.91 -3.40
N ASP A 253 -1.80 31.15 -3.64
CA ASP A 253 -0.97 30.67 -2.55
C ASP A 253 0.04 31.74 -2.17
N THR A 254 -0.13 32.32 -0.98
CA THR A 254 0.70 33.45 -0.53
C THR A 254 2.12 33.02 -0.19
N GLU A 255 2.34 31.76 0.18
CA GLU A 255 3.67 31.26 0.51
C GLU A 255 4.49 31.03 -0.76
N SER A 256 3.97 30.36 -1.76
CA SER A 256 4.65 30.16 -3.05
C SER A 256 4.61 31.40 -3.92
N GLY A 257 3.58 32.20 -3.80
CA GLY A 257 3.26 33.30 -4.70
C GLY A 257 2.67 32.85 -6.03
N LEU A 258 2.22 31.58 -6.12
CA LEU A 258 1.57 31.03 -7.30
C LEU A 258 0.08 31.35 -7.31
N ASN A 259 -0.44 31.48 -8.51
CA ASN A 259 -1.82 31.81 -8.82
C ASN A 259 -2.46 30.69 -9.64
N PHE A 260 -3.65 30.29 -9.24
CA PHE A 260 -4.45 29.23 -9.84
C PHE A 260 -5.85 29.79 -10.15
N MET A 261 -6.07 30.20 -11.41
CA MET A 261 -7.26 30.95 -11.78
C MET A 261 -8.05 30.24 -12.87
N ILE A 262 -9.37 30.42 -12.84
CA ILE A 262 -10.23 30.13 -13.99
C ILE A 262 -9.98 31.20 -15.05
N ASN A 263 -9.94 30.80 -16.32
CA ASN A 263 -9.63 31.71 -17.41
C ASN A 263 -10.69 32.82 -17.55
N GLU A 264 -10.22 34.04 -17.80
CA GLU A 264 -11.03 35.16 -18.17
C GLU A 264 -11.32 35.09 -19.69
N ALA A 265 -12.19 34.18 -20.09
CA ALA A 265 -12.57 34.11 -21.50
C ALA A 265 -14.09 34.22 -21.65
N ASP A 266 -14.54 35.08 -22.55
CA ASP A 266 -15.87 35.07 -23.10
C ASP A 266 -15.77 34.78 -24.61
N PRO A 267 -15.44 33.51 -24.97
CA PRO A 267 -15.18 33.15 -26.36
C PRO A 267 -16.38 33.37 -27.28
N TYR A 268 -17.56 33.54 -26.69
CA TYR A 268 -18.79 33.70 -27.44
C TYR A 268 -19.42 35.11 -27.33
N GLY A 269 -18.81 36.01 -26.54
CA GLY A 269 -19.31 37.38 -26.37
C GLY A 269 -20.68 37.45 -25.70
N MET A 270 -21.00 36.49 -24.83
CA MET A 270 -22.30 36.37 -24.17
C MET A 270 -22.33 37.02 -22.78
N GLY A 271 -21.27 37.69 -22.39
CA GLY A 271 -21.12 38.28 -21.05
C GLY A 271 -20.86 37.28 -19.94
N MET A 272 -20.53 36.04 -20.29
CA MET A 272 -20.17 34.97 -19.38
C MET A 272 -18.65 34.94 -19.24
N SER A 273 -18.10 35.84 -18.45
CA SER A 273 -16.69 35.84 -18.12
C SER A 273 -16.39 34.92 -16.96
N ARG A 274 -15.30 34.18 -17.04
CA ARG A 274 -14.76 33.32 -15.98
C ARG A 274 -15.64 32.12 -15.59
N GLU A 275 -15.99 31.27 -16.53
CA GLU A 275 -16.58 29.99 -16.28
C GLU A 275 -15.53 28.87 -16.46
N PHE A 276 -15.50 27.87 -15.57
CA PHE A 276 -14.48 26.83 -15.62
C PHE A 276 -14.46 26.02 -16.92
N TRP A 277 -15.59 25.86 -17.58
CA TRP A 277 -15.65 25.21 -18.89
C TRP A 277 -14.92 25.97 -20.01
N ASN A 278 -14.64 27.27 -19.81
CA ASN A 278 -13.78 28.07 -20.69
C ASN A 278 -12.27 27.79 -20.47
N GLY A 279 -11.91 26.96 -19.49
CA GLY A 279 -10.55 26.62 -19.13
C GLY A 279 -10.06 27.27 -17.86
N GLY A 280 -8.84 26.92 -17.49
CA GLY A 280 -8.19 27.42 -16.28
C GLY A 280 -8.02 26.36 -15.22
N VAL A 281 -7.82 26.82 -13.98
CA VAL A 281 -7.58 25.96 -12.82
C VAL A 281 -8.66 26.21 -11.77
N ALA A 282 -9.35 25.15 -11.39
CA ALA A 282 -10.32 25.15 -10.30
C ALA A 282 -9.79 24.32 -9.12
N ILE A 283 -10.16 24.68 -7.88
CA ILE A 283 -9.84 23.91 -6.70
C ILE A 283 -11.02 23.03 -6.33
N SER A 284 -10.76 21.78 -5.95
CA SER A 284 -11.79 20.79 -5.74
C SER A 284 -11.52 19.92 -4.50
N GLN A 285 -12.60 19.34 -3.96
CA GLN A 285 -12.57 18.31 -2.92
C GLN A 285 -13.40 17.08 -3.32
N TRP A 286 -13.77 16.98 -4.59
CA TRP A 286 -14.67 15.96 -5.09
C TRP A 286 -13.97 14.66 -5.45
N ASN A 287 -14.62 13.53 -5.13
CA ASN A 287 -14.10 12.19 -5.36
C ASN A 287 -15.20 11.20 -5.77
N ASP A 288 -16.18 11.67 -6.52
CA ASP A 288 -17.19 10.81 -7.12
C ASP A 288 -16.56 10.05 -8.31
N MET A 289 -16.23 8.79 -8.11
CA MET A 289 -15.57 7.94 -9.11
C MET A 289 -16.54 7.19 -10.03
N ILE A 290 -17.86 7.39 -9.89
CA ILE A 290 -18.87 6.58 -10.58
C ILE A 290 -19.81 7.35 -11.50
N THR A 291 -20.06 8.64 -11.25
CA THR A 291 -20.96 9.42 -12.07
C THR A 291 -20.25 9.86 -13.36
N GLU A 292 -20.81 9.45 -14.49
CA GLU A 292 -20.30 9.80 -15.82
C GLU A 292 -20.73 11.19 -16.25
N GLY A 293 -20.00 11.76 -17.22
CA GLY A 293 -20.34 13.00 -17.90
C GLY A 293 -19.77 14.27 -17.27
N TYR A 294 -19.98 15.37 -18.00
CA TYR A 294 -19.32 16.65 -17.71
C TYR A 294 -19.72 17.30 -16.38
N LEU A 295 -20.85 16.92 -15.79
CA LEU A 295 -21.24 17.41 -14.45
C LEU A 295 -20.31 16.93 -13.36
N ASN A 296 -19.52 15.88 -13.61
CA ASN A 296 -18.54 15.31 -12.69
C ASN A 296 -17.08 15.63 -13.07
N GLN A 297 -16.86 16.70 -13.84
CA GLN A 297 -15.55 17.08 -14.38
C GLN A 297 -14.52 17.48 -13.30
N CYS A 298 -14.97 17.82 -12.10
CA CYS A 298 -14.11 18.29 -11.03
C CYS A 298 -13.80 17.22 -9.98
N SER A 299 -14.28 15.99 -10.14
CA SER A 299 -13.91 14.88 -9.26
C SER A 299 -12.58 14.27 -9.69
N ALA A 300 -11.68 14.01 -8.74
CA ALA A 300 -10.53 13.15 -8.98
C ALA A 300 -10.99 11.69 -9.17
N TYR A 301 -10.41 10.98 -10.13
CA TYR A 301 -10.59 9.53 -10.25
C TYR A 301 -9.73 8.80 -9.23
N SER A 302 -9.93 9.13 -7.97
CA SER A 302 -9.20 8.62 -6.83
C SER A 302 -10.02 8.73 -5.55
N LYS A 303 -9.84 7.76 -4.66
CA LYS A 303 -10.41 7.80 -3.33
C LYS A 303 -9.54 6.99 -2.37
N ASP A 304 -8.96 7.66 -1.38
CA ASP A 304 -8.20 6.98 -0.34
C ASP A 304 -9.14 6.20 0.60
N ALA A 305 -8.78 4.95 0.88
CA ALA A 305 -9.63 4.04 1.67
C ALA A 305 -9.72 4.44 3.16
N ASN A 306 -8.74 5.18 3.69
CA ASN A 306 -8.68 5.56 5.09
C ASN A 306 -9.34 6.91 5.34
N THR A 307 -9.04 7.90 4.50
CA THR A 307 -9.57 9.27 4.65
C THR A 307 -10.90 9.47 3.94
N GLY A 308 -11.16 8.70 2.88
CA GLY A 308 -12.31 8.87 2.00
C GLY A 308 -12.17 10.05 1.03
N TYR A 309 -11.04 10.77 1.00
CA TYR A 309 -10.79 11.92 0.13
C TYR A 309 -10.12 11.51 -1.18
N GLY A 310 -10.14 12.42 -2.17
CA GLY A 310 -9.69 12.16 -3.53
C GLY A 310 -8.31 12.70 -3.89
N GLY A 311 -7.72 13.57 -3.08
CA GLY A 311 -6.42 14.19 -3.33
C GLY A 311 -5.24 13.24 -3.13
N TYR A 312 -4.06 13.67 -3.51
CA TYR A 312 -2.84 12.90 -3.37
C TYR A 312 -2.58 12.53 -1.90
N ASN A 313 -2.20 11.28 -1.67
CA ASN A 313 -1.93 10.73 -0.34
C ASN A 313 -3.10 10.90 0.66
N GLY A 314 -4.33 10.91 0.15
CA GLY A 314 -5.53 11.06 0.96
C GLY A 314 -5.76 12.49 1.46
N SER A 315 -5.15 13.49 0.82
CA SER A 315 -5.46 14.91 1.02
C SER A 315 -6.90 15.19 0.62
N ARG A 316 -7.45 16.25 1.19
CA ARG A 316 -8.85 16.61 0.94
C ARG A 316 -9.02 17.44 -0.31
N THR A 317 -8.07 18.35 -0.57
CA THR A 317 -8.18 19.39 -1.58
C THR A 317 -7.11 19.21 -2.65
N PHE A 318 -7.47 19.45 -3.89
CA PHE A 318 -6.59 19.36 -5.05
C PHE A 318 -7.05 20.34 -6.14
N ALA A 319 -6.24 20.53 -7.16
CA ALA A 319 -6.59 21.37 -8.31
C ALA A 319 -7.06 20.51 -9.50
N VAL A 320 -7.95 21.10 -10.30
CA VAL A 320 -8.43 20.55 -11.57
C VAL A 320 -8.15 21.53 -12.68
N VAL A 321 -7.56 21.08 -13.76
CA VAL A 321 -7.27 21.89 -14.95
C VAL A 321 -8.21 21.51 -16.08
N ASN A 322 -8.72 22.53 -16.77
CA ASN A 322 -9.46 22.38 -18.01
C ASN A 322 -8.82 23.22 -19.12
N ASN A 323 -8.71 22.64 -20.31
CA ASN A 323 -8.17 23.30 -21.51
C ASN A 323 -6.83 24.01 -21.22
N ASN A 324 -6.64 25.20 -21.77
CA ASN A 324 -5.43 26.02 -21.66
C ASN A 324 -5.26 26.65 -20.26
N GLY A 325 -5.41 25.85 -19.19
CA GLY A 325 -5.14 26.32 -17.84
C GLY A 325 -3.69 26.73 -17.67
N GLU A 326 -3.44 27.72 -16.83
CA GLU A 326 -2.08 28.17 -16.52
C GLU A 326 -1.88 28.34 -15.01
N ILE A 327 -0.64 28.18 -14.59
CA ILE A 327 -0.17 28.48 -13.23
C ILE A 327 0.96 29.49 -13.37
N ALA A 328 0.86 30.63 -12.72
CA ALA A 328 1.84 31.69 -12.82
C ALA A 328 2.16 32.29 -11.44
N PHE A 329 3.34 32.90 -11.31
CA PHE A 329 3.60 33.78 -10.18
C PHE A 329 2.73 35.04 -10.27
N ASN A 330 2.14 35.47 -9.15
CA ASN A 330 1.40 36.73 -9.05
C ASN A 330 2.26 37.96 -9.33
N ASP A 331 3.51 37.94 -8.86
CA ASP A 331 4.50 38.97 -9.16
C ASP A 331 5.09 38.72 -10.55
N ALA A 332 4.77 39.58 -11.50
CA ALA A 332 5.23 39.47 -12.88
C ALA A 332 6.77 39.47 -13.05
N THR A 333 7.51 39.81 -12.02
CA THR A 333 8.99 39.80 -12.03
C THR A 333 9.60 38.52 -11.48
N LYS A 334 8.76 37.65 -10.88
CA LYS A 334 9.21 36.41 -10.24
C LYS A 334 9.37 35.27 -11.26
N GLU A 335 10.42 34.53 -11.03
CA GLU A 335 10.74 33.29 -11.74
C GLU A 335 11.23 32.27 -10.71
N GLY A 336 11.01 30.98 -10.99
CA GLY A 336 11.46 29.89 -10.14
C GLY A 336 11.71 28.60 -10.91
N ILE A 337 12.00 27.54 -10.18
CA ILE A 337 12.08 26.17 -10.70
C ILE A 337 10.81 25.46 -10.26
N PHE A 338 10.01 24.99 -11.19
CA PHE A 338 8.94 24.02 -10.89
C PHE A 338 9.62 22.66 -10.78
N ASP A 339 9.53 22.02 -9.61
CA ASP A 339 10.27 20.79 -9.33
C ASP A 339 9.42 19.56 -9.72
N HIS A 340 8.25 19.40 -9.15
CA HIS A 340 7.33 18.31 -9.46
C HIS A 340 5.90 18.66 -9.04
N PHE A 341 4.95 17.87 -9.52
CA PHE A 341 3.59 17.82 -9.01
C PHE A 341 3.02 16.40 -9.19
N TRP A 342 1.89 16.13 -8.56
CA TRP A 342 1.17 14.87 -8.70
C TRP A 342 -0.01 15.05 -9.61
N VAL A 343 -0.25 14.11 -10.52
CA VAL A 343 -1.35 14.16 -11.50
C VAL A 343 -2.22 12.92 -11.44
N ASN A 344 -3.50 13.10 -11.74
CA ASN A 344 -4.46 12.03 -11.98
C ASN A 344 -5.49 12.48 -13.01
N ASN A 345 -6.23 11.53 -13.60
CA ASN A 345 -7.39 11.88 -14.40
C ASN A 345 -8.53 12.41 -13.52
N THR A 346 -9.35 13.31 -14.08
CA THR A 346 -10.68 13.54 -13.52
C THR A 346 -11.56 12.32 -13.75
N THR A 347 -12.61 12.15 -12.94
CA THR A 347 -13.58 11.06 -13.14
C THR A 347 -14.24 11.15 -14.52
N TYR A 348 -14.58 12.35 -14.96
CA TYR A 348 -15.15 12.55 -16.29
C TYR A 348 -14.21 12.01 -17.39
N THR A 349 -12.96 12.46 -17.42
CA THR A 349 -11.98 12.02 -18.43
C THR A 349 -11.70 10.52 -18.34
N ALA A 350 -11.52 9.99 -17.11
CA ALA A 350 -11.26 8.56 -16.91
C ALA A 350 -12.40 7.68 -17.41
N LEU A 351 -13.65 8.00 -17.04
CA LEU A 351 -14.82 7.20 -17.44
C LEU A 351 -15.12 7.34 -18.93
N SER A 352 -14.92 8.53 -19.53
CA SER A 352 -15.03 8.70 -20.98
C SER A 352 -14.05 7.78 -21.73
N MET A 353 -12.80 7.68 -21.30
CA MET A 353 -11.83 6.75 -21.91
C MET A 353 -12.14 5.26 -21.60
N LEU A 354 -12.60 4.96 -20.39
CA LEU A 354 -12.87 3.58 -19.96
C LEU A 354 -14.13 3.00 -20.61
N ASN A 355 -15.18 3.79 -20.73
CA ASN A 355 -16.51 3.32 -21.14
C ASN A 355 -16.90 3.80 -22.54
N GLY A 356 -16.38 4.95 -22.98
CA GLY A 356 -16.88 5.72 -24.11
C GLY A 356 -18.09 6.57 -23.71
N ASP A 357 -18.37 7.62 -24.46
CA ASP A 357 -19.57 8.45 -24.33
C ASP A 357 -20.05 8.94 -25.72
N ASP A 358 -20.93 9.93 -25.77
CA ASP A 358 -21.48 10.44 -27.04
C ASP A 358 -20.41 11.06 -27.96
N PHE A 359 -19.27 11.45 -27.43
CA PHE A 359 -18.16 12.09 -28.15
C PHE A 359 -16.89 11.26 -28.15
N THR A 360 -16.50 10.77 -26.99
CA THR A 360 -15.26 10.02 -26.77
C THR A 360 -15.49 8.53 -27.05
N LYS A 361 -14.66 7.93 -27.89
CA LYS A 361 -14.68 6.47 -28.03
C LYS A 361 -14.10 5.80 -26.80
N LYS A 362 -14.56 4.57 -26.48
CA LYS A 362 -13.89 3.72 -25.51
C LYS A 362 -12.46 3.44 -25.99
N PHE A 363 -11.47 3.70 -25.14
CA PHE A 363 -10.06 3.44 -25.44
C PHE A 363 -9.75 1.95 -25.48
N GLY A 364 -8.93 1.56 -26.45
CA GLY A 364 -8.43 0.22 -26.67
C GLY A 364 -6.95 0.22 -27.03
N ILE A 365 -6.44 -0.94 -27.47
CA ILE A 365 -5.04 -1.09 -27.86
C ILE A 365 -4.67 -0.07 -28.96
N GLY A 366 -3.62 0.72 -28.71
CA GLY A 366 -3.11 1.76 -29.58
C GLY A 366 -3.56 3.17 -29.23
N ASP A 367 -4.54 3.33 -28.34
CA ASP A 367 -5.03 4.64 -27.90
C ASP A 367 -4.15 5.27 -26.82
N TRP A 368 -4.16 6.60 -26.80
CA TRP A 368 -3.41 7.38 -25.84
C TRP A 368 -4.03 8.77 -25.64
N PHE A 369 -3.78 9.34 -24.45
CA PHE A 369 -4.11 10.70 -24.08
C PHE A 369 -2.95 11.32 -23.33
N LYS A 370 -2.48 12.47 -23.80
CA LYS A 370 -1.23 13.08 -23.34
C LYS A 370 -1.46 14.51 -22.84
N LEU A 371 -0.93 14.80 -21.66
CA LEU A 371 -0.76 16.14 -21.10
C LEU A 371 0.58 16.71 -21.60
N ILE A 372 0.58 17.95 -22.05
CA ILE A 372 1.74 18.72 -22.51
C ILE A 372 1.88 19.94 -21.62
N ILE A 373 3.05 20.13 -21.03
CA ILE A 373 3.35 21.23 -20.10
C ILE A 373 4.40 22.09 -20.73
N ASN A 374 4.04 23.32 -21.08
CA ASN A 374 4.93 24.34 -21.62
C ASN A 374 5.23 25.39 -20.55
N ALA A 375 6.43 25.94 -20.57
CA ALA A 375 6.86 26.96 -19.61
C ALA A 375 7.40 28.21 -20.29
N PHE A 376 7.17 29.33 -19.62
CA PHE A 376 7.56 30.67 -20.12
C PHE A 376 8.25 31.46 -19.02
N ASP A 377 9.24 32.25 -19.42
CA ASP A 377 9.89 33.21 -18.53
C ASP A 377 8.98 34.44 -18.28
N LYS A 378 9.44 35.37 -17.44
CA LYS A 378 8.71 36.64 -17.14
C LYS A 378 8.52 37.56 -18.36
N ASP A 379 9.30 37.38 -19.43
CA ASP A 379 9.22 38.15 -20.65
C ASP A 379 8.35 37.43 -21.73
N GLY A 380 7.80 36.27 -21.38
CA GLY A 380 6.91 35.46 -22.24
C GLY A 380 7.65 34.58 -23.23
N ASN A 381 8.96 34.40 -23.10
CA ASN A 381 9.70 33.48 -23.95
C ASN A 381 9.62 32.06 -23.42
N PRO A 382 9.52 31.04 -24.29
CA PRO A 382 9.59 29.63 -23.85
C PRO A 382 10.88 29.32 -23.12
N THR A 383 10.79 28.56 -22.03
CA THR A 383 11.94 28.12 -21.24
C THR A 383 12.07 26.59 -21.32
N GLY A 384 13.28 26.07 -21.11
CA GLY A 384 13.55 24.66 -20.99
C GLY A 384 12.99 23.78 -22.12
N THR A 385 12.64 22.55 -21.74
CA THR A 385 12.04 21.55 -22.61
C THR A 385 10.59 21.31 -22.19
N THR A 386 9.68 21.20 -23.14
CA THR A 386 8.30 20.76 -22.88
C THR A 386 8.29 19.43 -22.13
N VAL A 387 7.49 19.31 -21.08
CA VAL A 387 7.26 18.07 -20.35
C VAL A 387 6.00 17.42 -20.86
N GLU A 388 6.08 16.17 -21.23
CA GLU A 388 4.95 15.35 -21.68
C GLU A 388 4.65 14.25 -20.66
N PHE A 389 3.37 14.04 -20.38
CA PHE A 389 2.91 12.97 -19.51
C PHE A 389 1.67 12.29 -20.09
N TYR A 390 1.68 10.95 -20.16
CA TYR A 390 0.54 10.20 -20.67
C TYR A 390 -0.45 9.92 -19.55
N LEU A 391 -1.62 10.57 -19.59
CA LEU A 391 -2.78 10.30 -18.74
C LEU A 391 -3.49 9.00 -19.14
N ALA A 392 -3.28 8.54 -20.36
CA ALA A 392 -3.59 7.19 -20.83
C ALA A 392 -2.60 6.78 -21.91
N ASP A 393 -2.07 5.57 -21.82
CA ASP A 393 -1.21 4.98 -22.85
C ASP A 393 -1.46 3.47 -22.98
N LEU A 394 -2.21 3.09 -24.01
CA LEU A 394 -2.54 1.71 -24.33
C LEU A 394 -1.81 1.21 -25.57
N ARG A 395 -0.74 1.87 -25.97
CA ARG A 395 0.11 1.41 -27.09
C ARG A 395 0.83 0.14 -26.70
N THR A 396 1.07 -0.73 -27.67
CA THR A 396 1.66 -2.05 -27.43
C THR A 396 3.05 -1.95 -26.79
N GLY A 397 3.27 -2.66 -25.70
CA GLY A 397 4.56 -2.69 -24.98
C GLY A 397 4.81 -1.52 -24.05
N VAL A 398 3.82 -0.65 -23.86
CA VAL A 398 3.87 0.46 -22.92
C VAL A 398 2.91 0.18 -21.74
N SER A 399 3.32 0.55 -20.54
CA SER A 399 2.53 0.53 -19.32
C SER A 399 2.50 1.99 -18.78
N PRO A 400 1.39 2.48 -18.24
CA PRO A 400 0.47 1.77 -17.36
C PRO A 400 -1.01 1.71 -17.80
N GLY A 401 -1.37 1.97 -19.06
CA GLY A 401 -2.77 2.06 -19.46
C GLY A 401 -3.39 3.42 -19.11
N ILE A 402 -4.65 3.44 -18.66
CA ILE A 402 -5.30 4.68 -18.18
C ILE A 402 -4.83 4.94 -16.75
N VAL A 403 -4.37 6.16 -16.47
CA VAL A 403 -3.95 6.56 -15.11
C VAL A 403 -5.18 6.62 -14.21
N THR A 404 -5.16 5.81 -13.15
CA THR A 404 -6.22 5.70 -12.14
C THR A 404 -5.73 5.98 -10.73
N GLU A 405 -4.44 6.29 -10.59
CA GLU A 405 -3.77 6.61 -9.34
C GLU A 405 -2.89 7.84 -9.53
N TRP A 406 -2.65 8.57 -8.46
CA TRP A 406 -1.76 9.72 -8.48
C TRP A 406 -0.34 9.34 -8.92
N LYS A 407 0.18 10.04 -9.92
CA LYS A 407 1.52 9.85 -10.48
C LYS A 407 2.34 11.13 -10.38
N MET A 408 3.59 11.00 -10.00
CA MET A 408 4.52 12.13 -9.97
C MET A 408 4.97 12.50 -11.40
N VAL A 409 5.00 13.79 -11.69
CA VAL A 409 5.57 14.33 -12.90
C VAL A 409 6.74 15.26 -12.53
N ASP A 410 7.90 14.97 -13.06
CA ASP A 410 9.11 15.81 -12.92
C ASP A 410 8.99 17.03 -13.84
N LEU A 411 8.97 18.21 -13.25
CA LEU A 411 8.87 19.50 -13.94
C LEU A 411 10.23 20.19 -14.13
N THR A 412 11.30 19.66 -13.59
CA THR A 412 12.64 20.27 -13.67
C THR A 412 13.14 20.49 -15.11
N PRO A 413 12.75 19.67 -16.13
CA PRO A 413 13.12 19.95 -17.52
C PRO A 413 12.54 21.26 -18.09
N LEU A 414 11.48 21.83 -17.47
CA LEU A 414 10.90 23.12 -17.86
C LEU A 414 11.88 24.29 -17.74
N GLY A 415 12.97 24.12 -16.97
CA GLY A 415 14.01 25.13 -16.82
C GLY A 415 14.07 25.78 -15.45
N ASN A 416 15.00 26.71 -15.27
CA ASN A 416 15.32 27.31 -13.99
C ASN A 416 14.88 28.78 -13.83
N LYS A 417 14.16 29.31 -14.81
CA LYS A 417 13.63 30.68 -14.86
C LYS A 417 12.21 30.68 -15.40
N VAL A 418 11.34 29.93 -14.74
CA VAL A 418 9.95 29.79 -15.13
C VAL A 418 9.12 30.79 -14.35
N HIS A 419 8.40 31.65 -15.08
CA HIS A 419 7.37 32.53 -14.55
C HIS A 419 6.00 31.86 -14.54
N LYS A 420 5.69 31.14 -15.64
CA LYS A 420 4.41 30.43 -15.77
C LYS A 420 4.55 29.11 -16.52
N ILE A 421 3.66 28.19 -16.19
CA ILE A 421 3.43 26.98 -16.96
C ILE A 421 2.02 27.00 -17.55
N VAL A 422 1.88 26.42 -18.75
CA VAL A 422 0.63 26.33 -19.50
C VAL A 422 0.42 24.89 -19.90
N PHE A 423 -0.80 24.42 -19.74
CA PHE A 423 -1.21 23.04 -20.03
C PHE A 423 -1.90 22.95 -21.39
N ASP A 424 -1.53 21.93 -22.15
CA ASP A 424 -2.13 21.58 -23.44
C ASP A 424 -2.31 20.05 -23.50
N TYR A 425 -3.07 19.57 -24.47
CA TYR A 425 -3.44 18.17 -24.57
C TYR A 425 -3.39 17.67 -25.99
N GLU A 426 -3.06 16.38 -26.13
CA GLU A 426 -3.19 15.62 -27.37
C GLU A 426 -3.81 14.24 -27.08
N SER A 427 -4.60 13.73 -27.99
CA SER A 427 -5.22 12.40 -27.91
C SER A 427 -5.21 11.69 -29.26
N SER A 428 -5.23 10.37 -29.23
CA SER A 428 -5.48 9.53 -30.40
C SER A 428 -6.96 9.59 -30.85
N ASP A 429 -7.86 10.09 -30.00
CA ASP A 429 -9.29 10.22 -30.29
C ASP A 429 -9.61 11.63 -30.82
N MET A 430 -9.58 11.74 -32.15
CA MET A 430 -9.76 12.97 -32.89
C MET A 430 -10.93 12.87 -33.86
N ALA A 431 -11.64 13.98 -34.06
CA ALA A 431 -12.65 14.17 -35.09
C ALA A 431 -12.35 15.44 -35.92
N ASP A 432 -13.17 15.73 -36.89
CA ASP A 432 -13.01 16.92 -37.76
C ASP A 432 -13.07 18.25 -37.00
N TRP A 433 -13.70 18.25 -35.81
CA TRP A 433 -13.83 19.42 -34.95
C TRP A 433 -12.72 19.50 -33.88
N GLY A 434 -11.82 18.53 -33.78
CA GLY A 434 -10.72 18.48 -32.79
C GLY A 434 -10.72 17.22 -31.95
N MET A 435 -10.12 17.31 -30.77
CA MET A 435 -9.99 16.21 -29.80
C MET A 435 -11.34 15.91 -29.15
N ASN A 436 -11.72 14.61 -29.12
CA ASN A 436 -12.95 14.16 -28.48
C ASN A 436 -12.75 13.86 -26.98
N THR A 437 -11.55 13.45 -26.59
CA THR A 437 -11.22 13.17 -25.19
C THR A 437 -11.36 14.43 -24.36
N PRO A 438 -12.09 14.41 -23.22
CA PRO A 438 -12.24 15.58 -22.36
C PRO A 438 -10.88 16.08 -21.84
N ALA A 439 -10.59 17.36 -22.09
CA ALA A 439 -9.30 18.01 -21.79
C ALA A 439 -9.19 18.43 -20.33
N TYR A 440 -9.26 17.44 -19.41
CA TYR A 440 -9.20 17.66 -17.97
C TYR A 440 -8.19 16.73 -17.31
N PHE A 441 -7.52 17.23 -16.27
CA PHE A 441 -6.77 16.42 -15.33
C PHE A 441 -6.79 17.04 -13.93
N CYS A 442 -6.46 16.25 -12.92
CA CYS A 442 -6.26 16.72 -11.56
C CYS A 442 -4.77 16.82 -11.27
N PHE A 443 -4.36 17.82 -10.47
CA PHE A 443 -3.04 17.85 -9.87
C PHE A 443 -3.09 18.25 -8.39
N ASP A 444 -2.03 17.88 -7.68
CA ASP A 444 -1.86 18.14 -6.26
C ASP A 444 -0.39 18.28 -5.92
N ASN A 445 -0.07 18.84 -4.77
CA ASN A 445 1.28 18.93 -4.23
C ASN A 445 2.30 19.45 -5.25
N ILE A 446 2.06 20.66 -5.80
CA ILE A 446 3.02 21.30 -6.69
C ILE A 446 4.18 21.89 -5.87
N ALA A 447 5.38 21.43 -6.15
CA ALA A 447 6.62 21.83 -5.48
C ALA A 447 7.43 22.77 -6.34
N ILE A 448 7.91 23.84 -5.75
CA ILE A 448 8.77 24.83 -6.43
C ILE A 448 10.00 25.18 -5.59
N LYS A 449 11.04 25.66 -6.27
CA LYS A 449 12.19 26.32 -5.69
C LYS A 449 12.25 27.75 -6.21
N LYS A 450 12.15 28.71 -5.26
CA LYS A 450 12.19 30.16 -5.54
C LYS A 450 13.61 30.64 -5.67
#